data_e3dcd8f3b023ef320e1ef65d2bf395a1
#
_entry.id   e3dcd8f3b023ef320e1ef65d2bf395a1
#
_cell.length_a   1.000
_cell.length_b   1.000
_cell.length_c   1.000
_cell.angle_alpha   90.00
_cell.angle_beta   90.00
_cell.angle_gamma   90.00
#
_symmetry.space_group_name_H-M   'P 1'
#
loop_
_entity.id
_entity.type
_entity.pdbx_description
1 polymer ?
#
loop_
_entity_poly.entity_id
_entity_poly.type
_entity_poly.pdbx_seq_one_letter_code
_entity_poly.pdbx_strand_id
1 'polypeptide(L)'
;MARLGIGLLIIPQKPWNLVEKELADYSALYLKVNGVEAPAPIVGGWTYCDDNRDRAEENARKYIGGYWKSVIRHYELVGDHLTKMKGYEAYKSMQENVNAPGGVDKMTDFFLGLQVWGTPEMCYDKIVDVHKRTASQAFNGVFSYGAMPYDLAESSLRLFASEVMPELKKLVPGEENAIARAGVGHHADPAAFRLQA
;
A
#
# COMPACT_ATOMS: atom_id res chain seq x y z
N MET A 1 10.48 6.98 -13.03
CA MET A 1 10.54 5.52 -12.79
C MET A 1 10.53 4.75 -14.10
N ALA A 2 9.46 4.75 -14.90
CA ALA A 2 9.37 3.95 -16.15
C ALA A 2 10.56 4.14 -17.11
N ARG A 3 11.00 5.39 -17.36
CA ARG A 3 12.17 5.68 -18.23
C ARG A 3 13.50 5.15 -17.70
N LEU A 4 13.57 4.80 -16.43
CA LEU A 4 14.78 4.26 -15.78
C LEU A 4 14.73 2.74 -15.60
N GLY A 5 13.65 2.08 -16.07
CA GLY A 5 13.48 0.64 -15.89
C GLY A 5 13.26 0.20 -14.44
N ILE A 6 12.81 1.11 -13.55
CA ILE A 6 12.71 0.82 -12.11
C ILE A 6 11.30 0.35 -11.78
N GLY A 7 11.20 -0.79 -11.07
CA GLY A 7 9.94 -1.31 -10.53
C GLY A 7 9.33 -0.41 -9.44
N LEU A 8 8.09 -0.69 -9.06
CA LEU A 8 7.34 0.13 -8.10
C LEU A 8 7.12 -0.61 -6.78
N LEU A 9 7.37 0.09 -5.67
CA LEU A 9 6.82 -0.19 -4.36
C LEU A 9 5.75 0.87 -4.07
N ILE A 10 4.50 0.43 -3.89
CA ILE A 10 3.35 1.29 -3.65
C ILE A 10 3.03 1.28 -2.17
N ILE A 11 3.00 2.46 -1.56
CA ILE A 11 2.46 2.66 -0.21
C ILE A 11 1.14 3.41 -0.38
N PRO A 12 -0.03 2.79 -0.05
CA PRO A 12 -1.33 3.38 -0.34
C PRO A 12 -1.58 4.61 0.54
N GLN A 13 -1.71 5.76 -0.10
CA GLN A 13 -1.99 7.06 0.51
C GLN A 13 -3.06 7.85 -0.25
N LYS A 14 -3.60 7.30 -1.31
CA LYS A 14 -4.63 7.89 -2.19
C LYS A 14 -5.69 6.84 -2.55
N PRO A 15 -6.87 7.28 -3.02
CA PRO A 15 -7.90 6.36 -3.47
C PRO A 15 -7.38 5.35 -4.50
N TRP A 16 -7.84 4.11 -4.39
CA TRP A 16 -7.36 3.02 -5.25
C TRP A 16 -7.57 3.28 -6.74
N ASN A 17 -8.67 3.93 -7.14
CA ASN A 17 -8.91 4.28 -8.54
C ASN A 17 -7.83 5.20 -9.13
N LEU A 18 -7.23 6.06 -8.31
CA LEU A 18 -6.09 6.89 -8.73
C LEU A 18 -4.80 6.06 -8.82
N VAL A 19 -4.59 5.14 -7.90
CA VAL A 19 -3.45 4.21 -7.94
C VAL A 19 -3.52 3.32 -9.18
N GLU A 20 -4.70 2.75 -9.47
CA GLU A 20 -4.95 1.91 -10.65
C GLU A 20 -4.64 2.67 -11.95
N LYS A 21 -5.11 3.93 -12.04
CA LYS A 21 -4.82 4.78 -13.20
C LYS A 21 -3.32 5.06 -13.33
N GLU A 22 -2.64 5.44 -12.26
CA GLU A 22 -1.20 5.70 -12.27
C GLU A 22 -0.38 4.45 -12.65
N LEU A 23 -0.81 3.27 -12.22
CA LEU A 23 -0.20 2.01 -12.61
C LEU A 23 -0.37 1.73 -14.11
N ALA A 24 -1.56 1.97 -14.65
CA ALA A 24 -1.81 1.82 -16.09
C ALA A 24 -0.94 2.78 -16.89
N ASP A 25 -0.88 4.06 -16.51
CA ASP A 25 -0.03 5.07 -17.16
C ASP A 25 1.45 4.71 -17.07
N TYR A 26 1.91 4.20 -15.92
CA TYR A 26 3.28 3.72 -15.71
C TYR A 26 3.60 2.53 -16.61
N SER A 27 2.74 1.53 -16.66
CA SER A 27 2.93 0.30 -17.44
C SER A 27 2.98 0.60 -18.94
N ALA A 28 2.08 1.46 -19.44
CA ALA A 28 2.08 1.88 -20.83
C ALA A 28 3.37 2.65 -21.21
N LEU A 29 3.83 3.55 -20.33
CA LEU A 29 5.07 4.28 -20.55
C LEU A 29 6.29 3.36 -20.46
N TYR A 30 6.29 2.43 -19.51
CA TYR A 30 7.40 1.46 -19.34
C TYR A 30 7.57 0.61 -20.58
N LEU A 31 6.48 0.02 -21.10
CA LEU A 31 6.51 -0.77 -22.34
C LEU A 31 6.99 0.07 -23.52
N LYS A 32 6.47 1.29 -23.67
CA LYS A 32 6.86 2.20 -24.76
C LYS A 32 8.36 2.53 -24.77
N VAL A 33 8.97 2.69 -23.60
CA VAL A 33 10.35 3.16 -23.47
C VAL A 33 11.36 2.01 -23.45
N ASN A 34 11.00 0.89 -22.80
CA ASN A 34 11.93 -0.21 -22.58
C ASN A 34 11.71 -1.39 -23.54
N GLY A 35 10.59 -1.43 -24.31
CA GLY A 35 10.27 -2.51 -25.23
C GLY A 35 9.85 -3.83 -24.55
N VAL A 36 9.72 -3.84 -23.24
CA VAL A 36 9.28 -4.96 -22.43
C VAL A 36 8.22 -4.51 -21.43
N GLU A 37 7.43 -5.45 -20.93
CA GLU A 37 6.39 -5.17 -19.96
C GLU A 37 6.98 -4.72 -18.63
N ALA A 38 6.22 -3.87 -17.90
CA ALA A 38 6.62 -3.41 -16.58
C ALA A 38 6.62 -4.55 -15.57
N PRO A 39 7.59 -4.60 -14.65
CA PRO A 39 7.53 -5.56 -13.55
C PRO A 39 6.30 -5.30 -12.68
N ALA A 40 5.67 -6.38 -12.21
CA ALA A 40 4.54 -6.29 -11.30
C ALA A 40 4.95 -5.53 -10.02
N PRO A 41 4.10 -4.63 -9.50
CA PRO A 41 4.45 -3.83 -8.34
C PRO A 41 4.46 -4.68 -7.06
N ILE A 42 5.13 -4.15 -6.03
CA ILE A 42 4.99 -4.59 -4.64
C ILE A 42 4.10 -3.56 -3.94
N VAL A 43 3.14 -4.00 -3.14
CA VAL A 43 2.34 -3.09 -2.31
C VAL A 43 2.74 -3.27 -0.85
N GLY A 44 3.05 -2.18 -0.17
CA GLY A 44 3.31 -2.15 1.26
C GLY A 44 2.12 -1.57 2.02
N GLY A 45 1.91 -2.00 3.28
CA GLY A 45 0.85 -1.46 4.12
C GLY A 45 1.07 -1.74 5.60
N TRP A 46 0.54 -0.87 6.44
CA TRP A 46 0.49 -1.09 7.89
C TRP A 46 -0.50 -2.20 8.17
N THR A 47 -0.06 -3.18 8.93
CA THR A 47 -0.81 -4.42 9.13
C THR A 47 -1.03 -4.67 10.61
N TYR A 48 -2.27 -4.96 11.00
CA TYR A 48 -2.63 -5.43 12.34
C TYR A 48 -3.66 -6.55 12.25
N CYS A 49 -3.29 -7.74 12.70
CA CYS A 49 -4.13 -8.93 12.70
C CYS A 49 -4.45 -9.35 14.13
N ASP A 50 -5.72 -9.58 14.43
CA ASP A 50 -6.21 -9.99 15.73
C ASP A 50 -7.37 -10.97 15.57
N ASP A 51 -7.53 -11.95 16.47
CA ASP A 51 -8.64 -12.90 16.43
C ASP A 51 -9.99 -12.28 16.84
N ASN A 52 -9.96 -11.12 17.51
CA ASN A 52 -11.13 -10.36 17.90
C ASN A 52 -11.26 -9.08 17.05
N ARG A 53 -12.38 -8.95 16.33
CA ARG A 53 -12.65 -7.84 15.42
C ARG A 53 -12.64 -6.48 16.13
N ASP A 54 -13.30 -6.37 17.28
CA ASP A 54 -13.43 -5.08 17.98
C ASP A 54 -12.07 -4.63 18.52
N ARG A 55 -11.28 -5.56 19.05
CA ARG A 55 -9.91 -5.29 19.49
C ARG A 55 -9.00 -4.95 18.32
N ALA A 56 -9.19 -5.60 17.17
CA ALA A 56 -8.47 -5.26 15.94
C ALA A 56 -8.75 -3.82 15.52
N GLU A 57 -10.02 -3.40 15.52
CA GLU A 57 -10.39 -2.03 15.19
C GLU A 57 -9.83 -1.01 16.18
N GLU A 58 -9.96 -1.27 17.47
CA GLU A 58 -9.43 -0.39 18.51
C GLU A 58 -7.93 -0.18 18.35
N ASN A 59 -7.16 -1.27 18.19
CA ASN A 59 -5.71 -1.20 18.05
C ASN A 59 -5.29 -0.59 16.71
N ALA A 60 -5.98 -0.88 15.61
CA ALA A 60 -5.72 -0.24 14.33
C ALA A 60 -5.93 1.28 14.41
N ARG A 61 -7.02 1.73 15.00
CA ARG A 61 -7.28 3.17 15.21
C ARG A 61 -6.23 3.82 16.10
N LYS A 62 -5.83 3.13 17.16
CA LYS A 62 -4.83 3.62 18.09
C LYS A 62 -3.44 3.73 17.46
N TYR A 63 -2.97 2.71 16.79
CA TYR A 63 -1.58 2.62 16.35
C TYR A 63 -1.39 3.01 14.88
N ILE A 64 -2.20 2.51 13.93
CA ILE A 64 -2.15 2.96 12.53
C ILE A 64 -2.61 4.42 12.44
N GLY A 65 -3.72 4.75 13.11
CA GLY A 65 -4.21 6.12 13.19
C GLY A 65 -3.23 7.06 13.90
N GLY A 66 -2.60 6.60 14.98
CA GLY A 66 -1.55 7.34 15.69
C GLY A 66 -0.32 7.59 14.83
N TYR A 67 0.13 6.59 14.06
CA TYR A 67 1.18 6.75 13.06
C TYR A 67 0.81 7.83 12.04
N TRP A 68 -0.39 7.76 11.45
CA TRP A 68 -0.83 8.74 10.46
C TRP A 68 -0.90 10.17 11.04
N LYS A 69 -1.41 10.34 12.24
CA LYS A 69 -1.40 11.64 12.95
C LYS A 69 0.03 12.16 13.17
N SER A 70 0.99 11.26 13.43
CA SER A 70 2.40 11.64 13.52
C SER A 70 2.99 12.08 12.18
N VAL A 71 2.58 11.45 11.07
CA VAL A 71 2.96 11.85 9.71
C VAL A 71 2.46 13.25 9.39
N ILE A 72 1.15 13.52 9.65
CA ILE A 72 0.57 14.86 9.44
C ILE A 72 1.38 15.93 10.18
N ARG A 73 1.76 15.66 11.43
CA ARG A 73 2.53 16.59 12.26
C ARG A 73 4.00 16.70 11.80
N HIS A 74 4.64 15.57 11.50
CA HIS A 74 6.06 15.52 11.14
C HIS A 74 6.35 16.19 9.80
N TYR A 75 5.49 15.97 8.81
CA TYR A 75 5.58 16.61 7.50
C TYR A 75 4.89 17.98 7.43
N GLU A 76 4.37 18.46 8.56
CA GLU A 76 3.66 19.74 8.65
C GLU A 76 2.57 19.91 7.57
N LEU A 77 1.78 18.84 7.34
CA LEU A 77 0.76 18.81 6.28
C LEU A 77 -0.35 19.85 6.46
N VAL A 78 -0.46 20.44 7.65
CA VAL A 78 -1.35 21.58 7.95
C VAL A 78 -0.82 22.88 7.34
N GLY A 79 0.51 23.01 7.23
CA GLY A 79 1.17 24.16 6.64
C GLY A 79 1.15 24.18 5.10
N ASP A 80 1.59 25.27 4.51
CA ASP A 80 1.56 25.49 3.05
C ASP A 80 2.92 25.31 2.36
N HIS A 81 3.94 24.90 3.09
CA HIS A 81 5.31 24.80 2.56
C HIS A 81 5.42 23.79 1.41
N LEU A 82 4.77 22.61 1.51
CA LEU A 82 4.78 21.60 0.45
C LEU A 82 4.08 22.11 -0.81
N THR A 83 2.95 22.79 -0.67
CA THR A 83 2.14 23.24 -1.81
C THR A 83 2.83 24.34 -2.64
N LYS A 84 3.84 24.98 -2.08
CA LYS A 84 4.69 25.99 -2.76
C LYS A 84 5.89 25.37 -3.50
N MET A 85 6.13 24.07 -3.32
CA MET A 85 7.26 23.39 -3.94
C MET A 85 6.84 22.75 -5.27
N LYS A 86 7.64 22.97 -6.32
CA LYS A 86 7.42 22.34 -7.63
C LYS A 86 7.45 20.81 -7.53
N GLY A 87 6.41 20.16 -8.03
CA GLY A 87 6.25 18.70 -8.00
C GLY A 87 5.45 18.19 -6.80
N TYR A 88 5.02 19.09 -5.91
CA TYR A 88 4.21 18.76 -4.72
C TYR A 88 2.78 19.30 -4.79
N GLU A 89 2.33 19.68 -5.99
CA GLU A 89 1.00 20.27 -6.22
C GLU A 89 -0.15 19.35 -5.73
N ALA A 90 0.06 18.03 -5.80
CA ALA A 90 -0.91 17.04 -5.32
C ALA A 90 -1.17 17.13 -3.80
N TYR A 91 -0.25 17.70 -3.03
CA TYR A 91 -0.43 17.88 -1.58
C TYR A 91 -1.40 19.02 -1.23
N LYS A 92 -1.78 19.87 -2.18
CA LYS A 92 -2.74 20.94 -1.95
C LYS A 92 -4.10 20.40 -1.49
N SER A 93 -4.63 19.40 -2.18
CA SER A 93 -5.89 18.77 -1.79
C SER A 93 -5.81 18.06 -0.43
N MET A 94 -4.67 17.46 -0.11
CA MET A 94 -4.43 16.85 1.20
C MET A 94 -4.41 17.92 2.31
N GLN A 95 -3.72 19.03 2.10
CA GLN A 95 -3.70 20.17 3.03
C GLN A 95 -5.11 20.74 3.26
N GLU A 96 -5.87 20.96 2.19
CA GLU A 96 -7.24 21.45 2.28
C GLU A 96 -8.13 20.50 3.09
N ASN A 97 -8.01 19.19 2.85
CA ASN A 97 -8.76 18.17 3.58
C ASN A 97 -8.36 18.09 5.06
N VAL A 98 -7.08 18.15 5.38
CA VAL A 98 -6.60 18.13 6.78
C VAL A 98 -7.06 19.37 7.54
N ASN A 99 -7.08 20.53 6.90
CA ASN A 99 -7.47 21.81 7.50
C ASN A 99 -9.00 22.01 7.59
N ALA A 100 -9.79 21.18 6.93
CA ALA A 100 -11.25 21.24 7.03
C ALA A 100 -11.74 20.85 8.44
N PRO A 101 -12.91 21.28 8.88
CA PRO A 101 -13.48 20.87 10.18
C PRO A 101 -13.55 19.34 10.31
N GLY A 102 -12.91 18.79 11.36
CA GLY A 102 -12.76 17.35 11.55
C GLY A 102 -11.87 16.66 10.51
N GLY A 103 -11.08 17.42 9.74
CA GLY A 103 -10.30 16.91 8.61
C GLY A 103 -9.25 15.89 9.01
N VAL A 104 -8.56 16.09 10.13
CA VAL A 104 -7.56 15.14 10.64
C VAL A 104 -8.19 13.77 10.90
N ASP A 105 -9.36 13.71 11.53
CA ASP A 105 -10.03 12.45 11.84
C ASP A 105 -10.57 11.78 10.57
N LYS A 106 -11.20 12.54 9.66
CA LYS A 106 -11.65 12.02 8.36
C LYS A 106 -10.49 11.46 7.52
N MET A 107 -9.36 12.16 7.49
CA MET A 107 -8.17 11.70 6.79
C MET A 107 -7.54 10.47 7.48
N THR A 108 -7.67 10.38 8.80
CA THR A 108 -7.25 9.19 9.56
C THR A 108 -8.13 7.99 9.22
N ASP A 109 -9.45 8.15 9.18
CA ASP A 109 -10.37 7.09 8.77
C ASP A 109 -10.13 6.65 7.32
N PHE A 110 -9.91 7.59 6.42
CA PHE A 110 -9.53 7.30 5.05
C PHE A 110 -8.22 6.49 4.98
N PHE A 111 -7.18 6.92 5.69
CA PHE A 111 -5.90 6.21 5.73
C PHE A 111 -6.05 4.80 6.29
N LEU A 112 -6.79 4.62 7.39
CA LEU A 112 -7.13 3.32 7.96
C LEU A 112 -7.83 2.41 6.95
N GLY A 113 -8.74 2.95 6.16
CA GLY A 113 -9.45 2.21 5.11
C GLY A 113 -8.55 1.67 4.01
N LEU A 114 -7.36 2.24 3.81
CA LEU A 114 -6.37 1.76 2.85
C LEU A 114 -5.47 0.65 3.42
N GLN A 115 -5.38 0.53 4.75
CA GLN A 115 -4.45 -0.39 5.41
C GLN A 115 -5.05 -1.78 5.63
N VAL A 116 -4.22 -2.74 6.04
CA VAL A 116 -4.62 -4.12 6.26
C VAL A 116 -4.77 -4.38 7.76
N TRP A 117 -5.99 -4.45 8.24
CA TRP A 117 -6.27 -4.75 9.65
C TRP A 117 -7.60 -5.46 9.83
N GLY A 118 -7.71 -6.23 10.91
CA GLY A 118 -8.91 -6.99 11.23
C GLY A 118 -8.61 -8.39 11.68
N THR A 119 -9.59 -9.27 11.53
CA THR A 119 -9.40 -10.71 11.72
C THR A 119 -8.53 -11.29 10.60
N PRO A 120 -7.99 -12.52 10.75
CA PRO A 120 -7.25 -13.19 9.68
C PRO A 120 -7.99 -13.18 8.34
N GLU A 121 -9.30 -13.50 8.34
CA GLU A 121 -10.14 -13.46 7.15
C GLU A 121 -10.21 -12.05 6.53
N MET A 122 -10.45 -11.02 7.35
CA MET A 122 -10.49 -9.62 6.88
C MET A 122 -9.15 -9.17 6.29
N CYS A 123 -8.03 -9.58 6.91
CA CYS A 123 -6.69 -9.29 6.41
C CYS A 123 -6.44 -9.97 5.05
N TYR A 124 -6.83 -11.24 4.93
CA TYR A 124 -6.75 -12.00 3.68
C TYR A 124 -7.55 -11.32 2.56
N ASP A 125 -8.83 -11.05 2.79
CA ASP A 125 -9.73 -10.44 1.80
C ASP A 125 -9.20 -9.08 1.34
N LYS A 126 -8.68 -8.28 2.27
CA LYS A 126 -8.11 -6.97 1.95
C LYS A 126 -6.88 -7.08 1.06
N ILE A 127 -5.99 -8.04 1.31
CA ILE A 127 -4.80 -8.25 0.48
C ILE A 127 -5.19 -8.79 -0.90
N VAL A 128 -6.18 -9.68 -0.97
CA VAL A 128 -6.72 -10.19 -2.23
C VAL A 128 -7.35 -9.05 -3.06
N ASP A 129 -8.13 -8.16 -2.44
CA ASP A 129 -8.68 -6.98 -3.11
C ASP A 129 -7.55 -6.08 -3.66
N VAL A 130 -6.52 -5.81 -2.85
CA VAL A 130 -5.34 -5.04 -3.28
C VAL A 130 -4.64 -5.70 -4.46
N HIS A 131 -4.43 -7.02 -4.39
CA HIS A 131 -3.82 -7.78 -5.48
C HIS A 131 -4.65 -7.70 -6.77
N LYS A 132 -5.99 -7.87 -6.67
CA LYS A 132 -6.90 -7.76 -7.82
C LYS A 132 -6.84 -6.39 -8.50
N ARG A 133 -6.68 -5.30 -7.73
CA ARG A 133 -6.60 -3.93 -8.23
C ARG A 133 -5.26 -3.59 -8.87
N THR A 134 -4.18 -4.11 -8.31
CA THR A 134 -2.82 -3.66 -8.64
C THR A 134 -2.01 -4.68 -9.42
N ALA A 135 -2.47 -5.92 -9.54
CA ALA A 135 -1.70 -7.06 -10.03
C ALA A 135 -0.34 -7.21 -9.31
N SER A 136 -0.28 -6.83 -8.04
CA SER A 136 0.97 -6.86 -7.26
C SER A 136 1.49 -8.28 -7.10
N GLN A 137 2.80 -8.45 -7.26
CA GLN A 137 3.47 -9.75 -7.05
C GLN A 137 3.72 -10.08 -5.59
N ALA A 138 3.67 -9.08 -4.71
CA ALA A 138 3.89 -9.27 -3.28
C ALA A 138 3.19 -8.17 -2.47
N PHE A 139 2.84 -8.52 -1.23
CA PHE A 139 2.43 -7.59 -0.19
C PHE A 139 3.49 -7.53 0.91
N ASN A 140 3.95 -6.32 1.24
CA ASN A 140 4.92 -6.06 2.31
C ASN A 140 4.22 -5.50 3.54
N GLY A 141 3.89 -6.36 4.52
CA GLY A 141 3.23 -5.96 5.76
C GLY A 141 4.20 -5.31 6.75
N VAL A 142 3.82 -4.13 7.27
CA VAL A 142 4.54 -3.45 8.35
C VAL A 142 3.77 -3.68 9.65
N PHE A 143 4.36 -4.42 10.61
CA PHE A 143 3.69 -4.86 11.84
C PHE A 143 4.12 -4.10 13.10
N SER A 144 5.15 -3.25 13.05
CA SER A 144 5.62 -2.47 14.19
C SER A 144 5.71 -1.00 13.83
N TYR A 145 4.89 -0.17 14.46
CA TYR A 145 4.75 1.27 14.16
C TYR A 145 3.97 1.98 15.27
N GLY A 146 4.00 3.31 15.28
CA GLY A 146 3.11 4.16 16.08
C GLY A 146 3.24 3.95 17.60
N ALA A 147 4.42 3.60 18.07
CA ALA A 147 4.66 3.24 19.50
C ALA A 147 3.83 2.04 19.97
N MET A 148 3.48 1.12 19.07
CA MET A 148 2.84 -0.15 19.42
C MET A 148 3.77 -0.97 20.32
N PRO A 149 3.27 -1.54 21.44
CA PRO A 149 4.02 -2.48 22.25
C PRO A 149 4.51 -3.68 21.42
N TYR A 150 5.72 -4.15 21.70
CA TYR A 150 6.32 -5.24 20.92
C TYR A 150 5.55 -6.56 21.03
N ASP A 151 4.95 -6.84 22.18
CA ASP A 151 4.11 -8.02 22.41
C ASP A 151 2.86 -8.01 21.52
N LEU A 152 2.23 -6.87 21.32
CA LEU A 152 1.11 -6.71 20.38
C LEU A 152 1.57 -6.88 18.93
N ALA A 153 2.70 -6.27 18.56
CA ALA A 153 3.27 -6.40 17.23
C ALA A 153 3.64 -7.85 16.92
N GLU A 154 4.27 -8.55 17.87
CA GLU A 154 4.63 -9.96 17.75
C GLU A 154 3.40 -10.86 17.64
N SER A 155 2.40 -10.67 18.51
CA SER A 155 1.16 -11.45 18.47
C SER A 155 0.44 -11.30 17.13
N SER A 156 0.32 -10.07 16.63
CA SER A 156 -0.27 -9.77 15.34
C SER A 156 0.50 -10.43 14.19
N LEU A 157 1.82 -10.32 14.20
CA LEU A 157 2.67 -10.95 13.18
C LEU A 157 2.55 -12.47 13.20
N ARG A 158 2.57 -13.09 14.38
CA ARG A 158 2.44 -14.56 14.51
C ARG A 158 1.09 -15.07 14.03
N LEU A 159 0.00 -14.38 14.40
CA LEU A 159 -1.34 -14.73 13.95
C LEU A 159 -1.46 -14.59 12.42
N PHE A 160 -0.96 -13.50 11.87
CA PHE A 160 -0.92 -13.31 10.42
C PHE A 160 -0.10 -14.40 9.71
N ALA A 161 1.05 -14.75 10.27
CA ALA A 161 1.93 -15.77 9.69
C ALA A 161 1.32 -17.17 9.72
N SER A 162 0.54 -17.51 10.76
CA SER A 162 -0.11 -18.83 10.88
C SER A 162 -1.39 -18.96 10.07
N GLU A 163 -2.21 -17.90 10.01
CA GLU A 163 -3.55 -17.98 9.45
C GLU A 163 -3.67 -17.35 8.06
N VAL A 164 -2.98 -16.24 7.80
CA VAL A 164 -3.15 -15.47 6.55
C VAL A 164 -2.13 -15.86 5.50
N MET A 165 -0.85 -15.94 5.87
CA MET A 165 0.22 -16.24 4.91
C MET A 165 0.05 -17.56 4.16
N PRO A 166 -0.38 -18.69 4.80
CA PRO A 166 -0.56 -19.94 4.10
C PRO A 166 -1.63 -19.85 3.00
N GLU A 167 -2.71 -19.11 3.25
CA GLU A 167 -3.79 -18.91 2.29
C GLU A 167 -3.35 -18.00 1.12
N LEU A 168 -2.63 -16.92 1.41
CA LEU A 168 -2.06 -16.06 0.36
C LEU A 168 -1.08 -16.81 -0.54
N LYS A 169 -0.30 -17.75 -0.01
CA LYS A 169 0.64 -18.58 -0.79
C LYS A 169 -0.06 -19.55 -1.75
N LYS A 170 -1.34 -19.83 -1.56
CA LYS A 170 -2.13 -20.65 -2.49
C LYS A 170 -2.62 -19.86 -3.70
N LEU A 171 -2.57 -18.52 -3.64
CA LEU A 171 -2.92 -17.69 -4.78
C LEU A 171 -1.88 -17.90 -5.88
N VAL A 172 -2.31 -18.45 -7.00
CA VAL A 172 -1.46 -18.58 -8.18
C VAL A 172 -1.48 -17.24 -8.90
N PRO A 173 -0.32 -16.58 -9.10
CA PRO A 173 -0.30 -15.34 -9.87
C PRO A 173 -0.86 -15.64 -11.26
N GLY A 174 -2.05 -15.16 -11.52
CA GLY A 174 -2.60 -15.16 -12.87
C GLY A 174 -3.94 -15.81 -13.12
N GLU A 175 -4.50 -16.65 -12.28
CA GLU A 175 -5.81 -17.26 -12.57
C GLU A 175 -7.00 -16.35 -12.24
N GLU A 176 -6.88 -15.46 -11.26
CA GLU A 176 -7.97 -14.54 -10.87
C GLU A 176 -7.90 -13.14 -11.49
N ASN A 177 -6.89 -12.81 -12.27
CA ASN A 177 -6.62 -11.45 -12.77
C ASN A 177 -6.78 -11.27 -14.27
N ALA A 178 -7.80 -11.83 -14.90
CA ALA A 178 -8.10 -11.59 -16.32
C ALA A 178 -8.32 -10.10 -16.65
N ILE A 179 -8.76 -9.30 -15.68
CA ILE A 179 -9.01 -7.85 -15.85
C ILE A 179 -7.70 -7.03 -15.70
N ALA A 180 -6.82 -7.39 -14.76
CA ALA A 180 -5.54 -6.70 -14.58
C ALA A 180 -4.51 -7.05 -15.66
N ARG A 181 -4.62 -8.22 -16.29
CA ARG A 181 -3.71 -8.67 -17.36
C ARG A 181 -3.85 -7.94 -18.70
N ALA A 182 -4.94 -7.24 -18.93
CA ALA A 182 -5.07 -6.41 -20.14
C ALA A 182 -4.09 -5.22 -20.14
N GLY A 183 -3.36 -4.98 -19.06
CA GLY A 183 -2.41 -3.88 -18.92
C GLY A 183 -1.04 -4.18 -18.30
N VAL A 184 -0.81 -5.40 -17.75
CA VAL A 184 0.45 -5.68 -17.03
C VAL A 184 0.93 -7.10 -17.35
N GLY A 185 1.87 -7.24 -18.24
CA GLY A 185 2.43 -8.51 -18.65
C GLY A 185 3.54 -9.06 -17.75
N HIS A 186 3.79 -10.35 -17.89
CA HIS A 186 4.67 -11.15 -17.05
C HIS A 186 6.14 -11.17 -17.48
N HIS A 187 6.99 -11.29 -16.49
CA HIS A 187 8.37 -11.79 -16.43
C HIS A 187 9.49 -10.87 -16.89
N ALA A 188 10.11 -10.21 -15.89
CA ALA A 188 11.54 -9.96 -15.99
C ALA A 188 12.28 -11.25 -15.58
N ASP A 189 13.14 -11.77 -16.47
CA ASP A 189 14.09 -12.84 -16.17
C ASP A 189 15.02 -12.38 -15.02
N PRO A 190 15.09 -13.10 -13.88
CA PRO A 190 16.01 -12.75 -12.81
C PRO A 190 17.49 -12.72 -13.23
N ALA A 191 17.84 -13.30 -14.38
CA ALA A 191 19.19 -13.29 -14.92
C ALA A 191 19.61 -11.97 -15.57
N ALA A 192 18.68 -11.07 -15.86
CA ALA A 192 18.98 -9.76 -16.48
C ALA A 192 19.57 -8.72 -15.52
N PHE A 193 19.63 -9.00 -14.21
CA PHE A 193 20.23 -8.13 -13.19
C PHE A 193 21.71 -8.45 -12.90
N ARG A 194 22.51 -8.78 -13.91
CA ARG A 194 23.96 -8.76 -13.75
C ARG A 194 24.47 -7.36 -14.07
N LEU A 195 24.81 -6.61 -13.02
CA LEU A 195 25.65 -5.43 -13.13
C LEU A 195 26.94 -5.84 -13.86
N GLN A 196 27.15 -5.26 -15.03
CA GLN A 196 28.48 -5.29 -15.65
C GLN A 196 29.39 -4.43 -14.77
N ALA A 197 30.40 -5.08 -14.19
CA ALA A 197 31.47 -4.45 -13.44
C ALA A 197 32.37 -3.61 -14.36
#